data_fe66740e6b1e24e33cb6607013280650
#
_entry.id   fe66740e6b1e24e33cb6607013280650
#
_cell.length_a   1.000
_cell.length_b   1.000
_cell.length_c   1.000
_cell.angle_alpha   90.00
_cell.angle_beta   90.00
_cell.angle_gamma   90.00
#
_symmetry.space_group_name_H-M   'P 1'
#
loop_
_entity.id
_entity.type
_entity.pdbx_description
1 polymer ?
#
loop_
_entity_poly.entity_id
_entity_poly.type
_entity_poly.pdbx_seq_one_letter_code
_entity_poly.pdbx_strand_id
1 'polypeptide(L)'
;MRNLTPRQFEQMLAELLDDMGWEVELTQATRDGGKDILAYMNTELGRLLCLVDAKRYREDRTIGVGMVRTLYGTLCDYQANSAMMVTTSSFSPDAKEFQQRHQYQLTLRDYSDVVKWITQYKANAV
;
A
#
# COMPACT_ATOMS: atom_id res chain seq x y z
N MET A 1 4.96 8.95 -12.86
CA MET A 1 4.37 8.50 -11.59
C MET A 1 4.45 9.57 -10.50
N ARG A 2 5.61 10.16 -10.26
CA ARG A 2 5.78 11.20 -9.23
C ARG A 2 5.02 12.51 -9.55
N ASN A 3 4.66 12.73 -10.80
CA ASN A 3 3.88 13.89 -11.22
C ASN A 3 2.36 13.68 -11.11
N LEU A 4 1.92 12.51 -10.65
CA LEU A 4 0.51 12.25 -10.38
C LEU A 4 0.07 12.98 -9.11
N THR A 5 -1.21 13.35 -9.04
CA THR A 5 -1.77 13.79 -7.77
C THR A 5 -1.87 12.61 -6.81
N PRO A 6 -2.00 12.84 -5.49
CA PRO A 6 -2.21 11.74 -4.55
C PRO A 6 -3.40 10.84 -4.93
N ARG A 7 -4.50 11.42 -5.36
CA ARG A 7 -5.68 10.63 -5.76
C ARG A 7 -5.43 9.83 -7.04
N GLN A 8 -4.71 10.40 -8.00
CA GLN A 8 -4.33 9.67 -9.22
C GLN A 8 -3.41 8.50 -8.89
N PHE A 9 -2.50 8.67 -7.93
CA PHE A 9 -1.63 7.60 -7.47
C PHE A 9 -2.44 6.46 -6.84
N GLU A 10 -3.40 6.79 -5.98
CA GLU A 10 -4.31 5.81 -5.39
C GLU A 10 -5.08 5.04 -6.46
N GLN A 11 -5.63 5.74 -7.45
CA GLN A 11 -6.37 5.12 -8.55
C GLN A 11 -5.49 4.17 -9.36
N MET A 12 -4.26 4.58 -9.63
CA MET A 12 -3.30 3.73 -10.35
C MET A 12 -3.00 2.45 -9.56
N LEU A 13 -2.78 2.58 -8.25
CA LEU A 13 -2.53 1.42 -7.38
C LEU A 13 -3.74 0.49 -7.34
N ALA A 14 -4.95 1.05 -7.29
CA ALA A 14 -6.17 0.24 -7.30
C ALA A 14 -6.27 -0.59 -8.58
N GLU A 15 -5.93 0.00 -9.72
CA GLU A 15 -5.92 -0.72 -11.00
C GLU A 15 -4.87 -1.83 -11.00
N LEU A 16 -3.67 -1.57 -10.48
CA LEU A 16 -2.62 -2.58 -10.38
C LEU A 16 -3.06 -3.75 -9.50
N LEU A 17 -3.65 -3.47 -8.35
CA LEU A 17 -4.12 -4.50 -7.44
C LEU A 17 -5.25 -5.31 -8.05
N ASP A 18 -6.16 -4.67 -8.77
CA ASP A 18 -7.21 -5.35 -9.50
C ASP A 18 -6.62 -6.32 -10.54
N ASP A 19 -5.61 -5.87 -11.28
CA ASP A 19 -4.91 -6.71 -12.25
C ASP A 19 -4.19 -7.89 -11.58
N MET A 20 -3.79 -7.75 -10.33
CA MET A 20 -3.18 -8.82 -9.54
C MET A 20 -4.20 -9.83 -8.99
N GLY A 21 -5.48 -9.55 -9.14
CA GLY A 21 -6.55 -10.45 -8.68
C GLY A 21 -7.25 -10.02 -7.40
N TRP A 22 -6.94 -8.84 -6.88
CA TRP A 22 -7.62 -8.31 -5.70
C TRP A 22 -8.93 -7.63 -6.11
N GLU A 23 -9.94 -7.75 -5.25
CA GLU A 23 -11.15 -6.96 -5.34
C GLU A 23 -10.92 -5.69 -4.55
N VAL A 24 -10.92 -4.52 -5.21
CA VAL A 24 -10.47 -3.28 -4.60
C VAL A 24 -11.61 -2.29 -4.43
N GLU A 25 -11.52 -1.51 -3.35
CA GLU A 25 -12.44 -0.43 -3.04
C GLU A 25 -11.61 0.79 -2.65
N LEU A 26 -11.77 1.90 -3.38
CA LEU A 26 -11.14 3.16 -3.01
C LEU A 26 -11.97 3.81 -1.91
N THR A 27 -11.32 4.17 -0.82
CA THR A 27 -12.00 4.91 0.25
C THR A 27 -12.06 6.38 -0.11
N GLN A 28 -12.91 7.13 0.59
CA GLN A 28 -12.90 8.57 0.49
C GLN A 28 -11.61 9.10 1.11
N ALA A 29 -11.04 10.14 0.50
CA ALA A 29 -9.85 10.77 1.03
C ALA A 29 -10.14 11.32 2.42
N THR A 30 -9.58 10.71 3.46
CA THR A 30 -9.69 11.18 4.83
C THR A 30 -8.33 11.67 5.29
N ARG A 31 -8.32 12.60 6.23
CA ARG A 31 -7.08 13.14 6.80
C ARG A 31 -6.38 12.16 7.72
N ASP A 32 -7.08 11.11 8.11
CA ASP A 32 -6.63 10.23 9.19
C ASP A 32 -5.79 9.06 8.70
N GLY A 33 -5.27 9.12 7.53
CA GLY A 33 -4.27 8.19 6.99
C GLY A 33 -4.49 6.72 7.33
N GLY A 34 -3.88 5.84 6.59
CA GLY A 34 -3.83 4.44 6.97
C GLY A 34 -4.76 3.52 6.20
N LYS A 35 -5.62 4.03 5.32
CA LYS A 35 -6.39 3.17 4.41
C LYS A 35 -6.95 3.97 3.26
N ASP A 36 -6.23 4.02 2.18
CA ASP A 36 -6.72 4.67 0.95
C ASP A 36 -7.44 3.66 0.06
N ILE A 37 -7.07 2.39 0.17
CA ILE A 37 -7.64 1.31 -0.62
C ILE A 37 -7.90 0.12 0.31
N LEU A 38 -9.07 -0.49 0.15
CA LEU A 38 -9.38 -1.77 0.78
C LEU A 38 -9.27 -2.84 -0.30
N ALA A 39 -8.41 -3.83 -0.08
CA ALA A 39 -8.18 -4.91 -1.03
C ALA A 39 -8.63 -6.23 -0.41
N TYR A 40 -9.55 -6.90 -1.08
CA TYR A 40 -10.11 -8.18 -0.62
C TYR A 40 -9.67 -9.30 -1.53
N MET A 41 -9.46 -10.47 -0.95
CA MET A 41 -9.18 -11.68 -1.70
C MET A 41 -9.95 -12.84 -1.09
N ASN A 42 -10.73 -13.53 -1.90
CA ASN A 42 -11.44 -14.74 -1.47
C ASN A 42 -10.51 -15.92 -1.62
N THR A 43 -10.29 -16.66 -0.55
CA THR A 43 -9.43 -17.85 -0.52
C THR A 43 -10.19 -18.99 0.14
N GLU A 44 -9.66 -20.20 0.06
CA GLU A 44 -10.23 -21.35 0.78
C GLU A 44 -10.18 -21.15 2.29
N LEU A 45 -9.30 -20.27 2.78
CA LEU A 45 -9.19 -19.93 4.20
C LEU A 45 -10.15 -18.82 4.61
N GLY A 46 -10.97 -18.33 3.68
CA GLY A 46 -11.90 -17.25 3.90
C GLY A 46 -11.58 -15.99 3.11
N ARG A 47 -12.30 -14.93 3.40
CA ARG A 47 -12.11 -13.64 2.74
C ARG A 47 -11.05 -12.84 3.50
N LEU A 48 -9.95 -12.51 2.84
CA LEU A 48 -8.84 -11.75 3.41
C LEU A 48 -8.99 -10.27 3.08
N LEU A 49 -8.65 -9.41 4.05
CA LEU A 49 -8.66 -7.96 3.89
C LEU A 49 -7.24 -7.42 4.08
N CYS A 50 -6.76 -6.69 3.09
CA CYS A 50 -5.52 -5.92 3.15
C CYS A 50 -5.84 -4.42 3.08
N LEU A 51 -5.36 -3.67 4.06
CA LEU A 51 -5.47 -2.21 4.04
C LEU A 51 -4.27 -1.65 3.27
N VAL A 52 -4.51 -0.76 2.32
CA VAL A 52 -3.43 -0.16 1.52
C VAL A 52 -3.39 1.34 1.78
N ASP A 53 -2.24 1.83 2.20
CA ASP A 53 -1.96 3.24 2.43
C ASP A 53 -1.02 3.72 1.33
N ALA A 54 -1.46 4.69 0.55
CA ALA A 54 -0.72 5.21 -0.61
C ALA A 54 -0.15 6.58 -0.27
N LYS A 55 1.18 6.71 -0.31
CA LYS A 55 1.90 7.94 0.03
C LYS A 55 2.66 8.45 -1.21
N ARG A 56 2.04 9.36 -1.96
CA ARG A 56 2.70 10.01 -3.09
C ARG A 56 3.52 11.18 -2.55
N TYR A 57 4.80 10.92 -2.28
CA TYR A 57 5.74 11.89 -1.71
C TYR A 57 6.86 12.19 -2.70
N ARG A 58 7.51 13.34 -2.49
CA ARG A 58 8.74 13.70 -3.20
C ARG A 58 9.83 12.67 -2.87
N GLU A 59 10.76 12.50 -3.81
CA GLU A 59 11.85 11.53 -3.68
C GLU A 59 12.67 11.72 -2.41
N ASP A 60 12.86 12.97 -1.98
CA ASP A 60 13.66 13.32 -0.82
C ASP A 60 12.90 13.22 0.52
N ARG A 61 11.60 12.92 0.48
CA ARG A 61 10.79 12.79 1.68
C ARG A 61 10.63 11.32 2.06
N THR A 62 11.49 10.85 2.97
CA THR A 62 11.50 9.47 3.44
C THR A 62 10.35 9.20 4.42
N ILE A 63 9.74 8.03 4.31
CA ILE A 63 8.69 7.59 5.22
C ILE A 63 9.35 7.05 6.50
N GLY A 64 9.00 7.66 7.63
CA GLY A 64 9.52 7.23 8.93
C GLY A 64 8.66 6.18 9.60
N VAL A 65 9.17 5.63 10.72
CA VAL A 65 8.51 4.56 11.46
C VAL A 65 7.15 4.97 12.03
N GLY A 66 6.95 6.25 12.35
CA GLY A 66 5.67 6.73 12.89
C GLY A 66 4.49 6.46 11.98
N MET A 67 4.66 6.66 10.67
CA MET A 67 3.60 6.41 9.69
C MET A 67 3.29 4.91 9.59
N VAL A 68 4.32 4.07 9.65
CA VAL A 68 4.15 2.61 9.57
C VAL A 68 3.45 2.09 10.82
N ARG A 69 3.79 2.64 11.99
CA ARG A 69 3.10 2.29 13.24
C ARG A 69 1.63 2.68 13.20
N THR A 70 1.31 3.84 12.63
CA THR A 70 -0.08 4.28 12.47
C THR A 70 -0.85 3.29 11.60
N LEU A 71 -0.26 2.86 10.50
CA LEU A 71 -0.90 1.86 9.65
C LEU A 71 -1.11 0.53 10.39
N TYR A 72 -0.12 0.09 11.16
CA TYR A 72 -0.26 -1.13 11.95
C TYR A 72 -1.38 -1.02 12.98
N GLY A 73 -1.50 0.13 13.64
CA GLY A 73 -2.62 0.40 14.56
C GLY A 73 -3.97 0.33 13.87
N THR A 74 -4.07 0.87 12.66
CA THR A 74 -5.29 0.82 11.85
C THR A 74 -5.62 -0.63 11.47
N LEU A 75 -4.61 -1.42 11.11
CA LEU A 75 -4.78 -2.86 10.83
C LEU A 75 -5.42 -3.57 12.02
N CYS A 76 -4.90 -3.32 13.21
CA CYS A 76 -5.40 -3.96 14.43
C CYS A 76 -6.82 -3.52 14.75
N ASP A 77 -7.10 -2.23 14.62
CA ASP A 77 -8.42 -1.66 14.90
C ASP A 77 -9.50 -2.22 13.95
N TYR A 78 -9.16 -2.35 12.67
CA TYR A 78 -10.07 -2.91 11.67
C TYR A 78 -10.07 -4.43 11.61
N GLN A 79 -9.23 -5.09 12.40
CA GLN A 79 -9.07 -6.55 12.38
C GLN A 79 -8.78 -7.07 10.97
N ALA A 80 -8.02 -6.27 10.18
CA ALA A 80 -7.59 -6.69 8.85
C ALA A 80 -6.54 -7.79 8.96
N ASN A 81 -6.38 -8.57 7.90
CA ASN A 81 -5.37 -9.64 7.85
C ASN A 81 -3.98 -9.09 7.63
N SER A 82 -3.87 -8.03 6.81
CA SER A 82 -2.59 -7.43 6.48
C SER A 82 -2.77 -5.96 6.11
N ALA A 83 -1.65 -5.25 6.02
CA ALA A 83 -1.63 -3.88 5.55
C ALA A 83 -0.37 -3.64 4.73
N MET A 84 -0.47 -2.76 3.75
CA MET A 84 0.63 -2.42 2.87
C MET A 84 0.73 -0.92 2.72
N MET A 85 1.93 -0.38 2.90
CA MET A 85 2.20 1.03 2.60
C MET A 85 3.00 1.10 1.31
N VAL A 86 2.51 1.90 0.37
CA VAL A 86 3.12 2.07 -0.95
C VAL A 86 3.48 3.54 -1.12
N THR A 87 4.70 3.82 -1.53
CA THR A 87 5.16 5.20 -1.67
C THR A 87 5.94 5.43 -2.95
N THR A 88 5.94 6.67 -3.41
CA THR A 88 6.81 7.12 -4.50
C THR A 88 8.19 7.56 -4.00
N SER A 89 8.44 7.44 -2.69
CA SER A 89 9.74 7.76 -2.09
C SER A 89 10.41 6.50 -1.55
N SER A 90 10.92 6.55 -0.34
CA SER A 90 11.62 5.43 0.30
C SER A 90 11.24 5.35 1.77
N PHE A 91 11.66 4.28 2.44
CA PHE A 91 11.41 4.05 3.86
C PHE A 91 12.70 4.20 4.65
N SER A 92 12.58 4.76 5.85
CA SER A 92 13.72 4.86 6.76
C SER A 92 14.15 3.48 7.27
N PRO A 93 15.39 3.34 7.77
CA PRO A 93 15.83 2.10 8.39
C PRO A 93 14.92 1.65 9.53
N ASP A 94 14.45 2.58 10.36
CA ASP A 94 13.55 2.27 11.47
C ASP A 94 12.20 1.75 10.99
N ALA A 95 11.68 2.30 9.90
CA ALA A 95 10.44 1.83 9.29
C ALA A 95 10.59 0.40 8.80
N LYS A 96 11.70 0.10 8.14
CA LYS A 96 11.99 -1.26 7.63
C LYS A 96 12.15 -2.25 8.77
N GLU A 97 12.80 -1.84 9.86
CA GLU A 97 12.98 -2.70 11.03
C GLU A 97 11.65 -3.02 11.69
N PHE A 98 10.77 -2.02 11.84
CA PHE A 98 9.43 -2.23 12.37
C PHE A 98 8.65 -3.22 11.50
N GLN A 99 8.68 -3.03 10.18
CA GLN A 99 8.02 -3.94 9.25
C GLN A 99 8.57 -5.36 9.38
N GLN A 100 9.86 -5.52 9.55
CA GLN A 100 10.48 -6.85 9.68
C GLN A 100 9.96 -7.60 10.90
N ARG A 101 9.71 -6.91 12.00
CA ARG A 101 9.12 -7.52 13.20
C ARG A 101 7.65 -7.93 13.00
N HIS A 102 6.98 -7.37 11.99
CA HIS A 102 5.57 -7.64 11.69
C HIS A 102 5.40 -8.11 10.24
N GLN A 103 6.36 -8.86 9.74
CA GLN A 103 6.49 -9.18 8.31
C GLN A 103 5.32 -9.97 7.73
N TYR A 104 4.59 -10.70 8.58
CA TYR A 104 3.45 -11.48 8.10
C TYR A 104 2.17 -10.65 7.96
N GLN A 105 2.18 -9.45 8.50
CA GLN A 105 1.03 -8.55 8.47
C GLN A 105 1.31 -7.23 7.74
N LEU A 106 2.58 -6.80 7.69
CA LEU A 106 2.97 -5.53 7.08
C LEU A 106 3.85 -5.73 5.87
N THR A 107 3.57 -4.98 4.82
CA THR A 107 4.38 -4.93 3.60
C THR A 107 4.68 -3.47 3.27
N LEU A 108 5.92 -3.18 2.92
CA LEU A 108 6.35 -1.85 2.46
C LEU A 108 6.80 -1.95 1.01
N ARG A 109 6.29 -1.06 0.16
CA ARG A 109 6.67 -0.99 -1.26
C ARG A 109 7.09 0.43 -1.60
N ASP A 110 8.34 0.62 -2.01
CA ASP A 110 8.88 1.91 -2.36
C ASP A 110 8.73 2.20 -3.86
N TYR A 111 9.31 3.30 -4.32
CA TYR A 111 9.25 3.71 -5.71
C TYR A 111 9.75 2.61 -6.67
N SER A 112 10.88 1.99 -6.33
CA SER A 112 11.47 0.91 -7.13
C SER A 112 10.51 -0.26 -7.29
N ASP A 113 9.83 -0.64 -6.20
CA ASP A 113 8.85 -1.73 -6.22
C ASP A 113 7.66 -1.40 -7.10
N VAL A 114 7.16 -0.17 -7.01
CA VAL A 114 6.01 0.26 -7.82
C VAL A 114 6.35 0.28 -9.31
N VAL A 115 7.55 0.73 -9.66
CA VAL A 115 8.03 0.71 -11.04
C VAL A 115 8.04 -0.72 -11.58
N LYS A 116 8.51 -1.68 -10.79
CA LYS A 116 8.49 -3.10 -11.18
C LYS A 116 7.07 -3.60 -11.41
N TRP A 117 6.12 -3.23 -10.56
CA TRP A 117 4.72 -3.60 -10.74
C TRP A 117 4.14 -3.04 -12.03
N ILE A 118 4.37 -1.75 -12.28
CA ILE A 118 3.87 -1.10 -13.50
C ILE A 118 4.43 -1.81 -14.73
N THR A 119 5.72 -2.08 -14.74
CA THR A 119 6.38 -2.77 -15.86
C THR A 119 5.80 -4.15 -16.07
N GLN A 120 5.63 -4.92 -14.99
CA GLN A 120 5.13 -6.29 -15.05
C GLN A 120 3.68 -6.37 -15.53
N TYR A 121 2.78 -5.56 -14.95
CA TYR A 121 1.35 -5.70 -15.21
C TYR A 121 0.90 -4.95 -16.45
N LYS A 122 1.49 -3.83 -16.79
CA LYS A 122 1.21 -3.15 -18.07
C LYS A 122 1.73 -3.93 -19.26
N ALA A 123 2.87 -4.59 -19.14
CA ALA A 123 3.39 -5.44 -20.21
C ALA A 123 2.47 -6.63 -20.48
N ASN A 124 1.79 -7.14 -19.45
CA ASN A 124 0.87 -8.28 -19.57
C ASN A 124 -0.51 -7.87 -20.08
N ALA A 125 -0.82 -6.58 -20.12
CA ALA A 125 -2.12 -6.07 -20.56
C ALA A 125 -2.23 -5.90 -22.07
N VAL A 126 -1.18 -6.20 -22.84
CA VAL A 126 -1.13 -6.02 -24.30
C VAL A 126 -1.52 -7.30 -25.03
#